data_e3a9b57f27c6ba3b1820cf12c42f5250
#
_entry.id   e3a9b57f27c6ba3b1820cf12c42f5250
#
_cell.length_a   1.000
_cell.length_b   1.000
_cell.length_c   1.000
_cell.angle_alpha   90.00
_cell.angle_beta   90.00
_cell.angle_gamma   90.00
#
_symmetry.space_group_name_H-M   'P 1'
#
loop_
_entity.id
_entity.type
_entity.pdbx_description
1 polymer ?
#
loop_
_entity_poly.entity_id
_entity_poly.type
_entity_poly.pdbx_seq_one_letter_code
_entity_poly.pdbx_strand_id
1 'polypeptide(L)'
;MEIYANKTQKGTKSFPLHKHNCFEVMLYLRGEGVMRSETGDIPFSPGTIILMPPHILHGSHSSGEFVNISIESDFENHFYAREPVSFIDNEDGEGRILAELIYKNRFGNKAYLYHLCFSYANYILTNNFDDALIYDCVKRIISQISDNAFNSEVNITSFLKESGYSEDYIRACFKKETGKTPMEFLTEVRIGHARYLIDIYKSRYTLAEIAEKCGYTDYVYFSKKFKELVGVSPLAFKNRC
;
A
#
# COMPACT_ATOMS: atom_id res chain seq x y z
N MET A 1 15.60 9.98 0.63
CA MET A 1 15.80 8.53 0.89
C MET A 1 17.28 8.25 1.11
N GLU A 2 17.64 7.72 2.26
CA GLU A 2 18.94 7.11 2.51
C GLU A 2 18.81 5.60 2.33
N ILE A 3 19.78 4.96 1.67
CA ILE A 3 19.77 3.54 1.39
C ILE A 3 21.09 2.97 1.88
N TYR A 4 21.00 2.01 2.77
CA TYR A 4 22.13 1.24 3.26
C TYR A 4 21.97 -0.21 2.82
N ALA A 5 22.96 -0.76 2.14
CA ALA A 5 22.96 -2.16 1.72
C ALA A 5 24.22 -2.84 2.20
N ASN A 6 24.05 -3.91 2.96
CA ASN A 6 25.12 -4.69 3.57
C ASN A 6 25.02 -6.15 3.14
N LYS A 7 26.14 -6.85 3.20
CA LYS A 7 26.19 -8.29 3.03
C LYS A 7 27.02 -8.89 4.16
N THR A 8 26.46 -9.89 4.83
CA THR A 8 27.18 -10.58 5.91
C THR A 8 28.48 -11.20 5.41
N GLN A 9 29.49 -11.16 6.27
CA GLN A 9 30.79 -11.78 5.97
C GLN A 9 30.71 -13.31 6.07
N LYS A 10 31.61 -14.00 5.39
CA LYS A 10 31.81 -15.45 5.53
C LYS A 10 32.15 -15.77 6.99
N GLY A 11 31.53 -16.80 7.53
CA GLY A 11 31.73 -17.20 8.93
C GLY A 11 30.69 -16.63 9.91
N THR A 12 29.77 -15.78 9.43
CA THR A 12 28.71 -15.21 10.28
C THR A 12 27.73 -16.30 10.74
N LYS A 13 27.55 -16.43 12.05
CA LYS A 13 26.58 -17.36 12.68
C LYS A 13 25.48 -16.64 13.42
N SER A 14 25.70 -15.40 13.81
CA SER A 14 24.69 -14.58 14.47
C SER A 14 24.88 -13.10 14.13
N PHE A 15 23.78 -12.38 14.15
CA PHE A 15 23.72 -10.93 14.17
C PHE A 15 22.99 -10.51 15.44
N PRO A 16 23.56 -9.61 16.27
CA PRO A 16 22.99 -9.26 17.55
C PRO A 16 21.63 -8.59 17.41
N LEU A 17 20.82 -8.66 18.47
CA LEU A 17 19.55 -7.93 18.51
C LEU A 17 19.78 -6.43 18.41
N HIS A 18 19.08 -5.80 17.48
CA HIS A 18 19.13 -4.37 17.21
C HIS A 18 17.78 -3.89 16.66
N LYS A 19 17.61 -2.60 16.51
CA LYS A 19 16.46 -1.98 15.84
C LYS A 19 16.87 -0.69 15.16
N HIS A 20 16.13 -0.28 14.17
CA HIS A 20 16.35 0.96 13.41
C HIS A 20 15.02 1.66 13.08
N ASN A 21 15.09 2.86 12.53
CA ASN A 21 13.93 3.73 12.29
C ASN A 21 13.38 3.62 10.86
N CYS A 22 13.86 2.66 10.08
CA CYS A 22 13.47 2.43 8.69
C CYS A 22 13.08 0.98 8.49
N PHE A 23 12.53 0.67 7.32
CA PHE A 23 12.34 -0.72 6.89
C PHE A 23 13.67 -1.37 6.57
N GLU A 24 13.79 -2.66 6.86
CA GLU A 24 14.89 -3.50 6.39
C GLU A 24 14.33 -4.68 5.59
N VAL A 25 14.90 -4.91 4.41
CA VAL A 25 14.64 -6.13 3.62
C VAL A 25 15.88 -7.00 3.68
N MET A 26 15.73 -8.21 4.19
CA MET A 26 16.80 -9.19 4.32
C MET A 26 16.55 -10.36 3.38
N LEU A 27 17.46 -10.61 2.46
CA LEU A 27 17.46 -11.81 1.61
C LEU A 27 18.54 -12.77 2.07
N TYR A 28 18.20 -13.99 2.44
CA TYR A 28 19.13 -15.05 2.82
C TYR A 28 19.60 -15.82 1.59
N LEU A 29 20.91 -15.76 1.34
CA LEU A 29 21.55 -16.39 0.17
C LEU A 29 22.04 -17.80 0.47
N ARG A 30 22.46 -18.06 1.72
CA ARG A 30 23.02 -19.33 2.20
C ARG A 30 22.76 -19.52 3.68
N GLY A 31 22.73 -20.79 4.10
CA GLY A 31 22.54 -21.18 5.50
C GLY A 31 21.09 -21.17 5.92
N GLU A 32 20.84 -21.78 7.05
CA GLU A 32 19.50 -21.90 7.68
C GLU A 32 19.61 -21.42 9.11
N GLY A 33 18.53 -20.86 9.63
CA GLY A 33 18.48 -20.33 10.98
C GLY A 33 17.16 -19.69 11.31
N VAL A 34 17.19 -18.81 12.30
CA VAL A 34 16.03 -18.12 12.81
C VAL A 34 16.33 -16.62 12.95
N MET A 35 15.48 -15.80 12.38
CA MET A 35 15.37 -14.38 12.71
C MET A 35 14.52 -14.28 13.98
N ARG A 36 15.14 -13.89 15.08
CA ARG A 36 14.45 -13.60 16.35
C ARG A 36 13.93 -12.18 16.33
N SER A 37 12.68 -12.00 16.70
CA SER A 37 12.11 -10.67 16.88
C SER A 37 11.22 -10.63 18.13
N GLU A 38 10.91 -9.43 18.60
CA GLU A 38 9.98 -9.25 19.74
C GLU A 38 8.54 -9.67 19.39
N THR A 39 8.21 -9.83 18.12
CA THR A 39 6.89 -10.29 17.64
C THR A 39 6.84 -11.79 17.36
N GLY A 40 7.97 -12.49 17.41
CA GLY A 40 8.10 -13.92 17.18
C GLY A 40 9.33 -14.31 16.37
N ASP A 41 9.63 -15.58 16.36
CA ASP A 41 10.75 -16.17 15.65
C ASP A 41 10.33 -16.53 14.22
N ILE A 42 11.16 -16.15 13.24
CA ILE A 42 10.93 -16.37 11.80
C ILE A 42 12.04 -17.26 11.26
N PRO A 43 11.76 -18.51 10.83
CA PRO A 43 12.78 -19.36 10.23
C PRO A 43 13.23 -18.80 8.87
N PHE A 44 14.51 -18.97 8.56
CA PHE A 44 15.05 -18.65 7.25
C PHE A 44 15.88 -19.78 6.66
N SER A 45 15.88 -19.85 5.34
CA SER A 45 16.68 -20.72 4.49
C SER A 45 17.12 -19.94 3.22
N PRO A 46 17.96 -20.51 2.35
CA PRO A 46 18.29 -19.83 1.09
C PRO A 46 17.04 -19.46 0.27
N GLY A 47 16.97 -18.22 -0.18
CA GLY A 47 15.82 -17.65 -0.88
C GLY A 47 14.78 -17.00 0.02
N THR A 48 14.88 -17.14 1.35
CA THR A 48 13.97 -16.42 2.26
C THR A 48 14.24 -14.92 2.20
N ILE A 49 13.18 -14.15 1.99
CA ILE A 49 13.15 -12.69 2.10
C ILE A 49 12.30 -12.34 3.32
N ILE A 50 12.84 -11.49 4.19
CA ILE A 50 12.13 -10.96 5.36
C ILE A 50 12.07 -9.44 5.22
N LEU A 51 10.84 -8.89 5.24
CA LEU A 51 10.58 -7.47 5.40
C LEU A 51 10.38 -7.17 6.87
N MET A 52 11.29 -6.40 7.46
CA MET A 52 11.26 -5.98 8.86
C MET A 52 10.78 -4.53 8.98
N PRO A 53 9.70 -4.26 9.71
CA PRO A 53 9.22 -2.90 9.95
C PRO A 53 10.16 -2.10 10.87
N PRO A 54 10.06 -0.74 10.83
CA PRO A 54 10.77 0.12 11.77
C PRO A 54 10.46 -0.21 13.23
N HIS A 55 11.42 0.03 14.10
CA HIS A 55 11.34 -0.05 15.57
C HIS A 55 11.18 -1.47 16.15
N ILE A 56 11.10 -2.52 15.34
CA ILE A 56 11.05 -3.91 15.81
C ILE A 56 12.45 -4.37 16.20
N LEU A 57 12.61 -4.85 17.43
CA LEU A 57 13.86 -5.46 17.90
C LEU A 57 14.02 -6.83 17.24
N HIS A 58 15.15 -7.04 16.54
CA HIS A 58 15.39 -8.27 15.78
C HIS A 58 16.88 -8.60 15.64
N GLY A 59 17.17 -9.86 15.29
CA GLY A 59 18.52 -10.34 15.05
C GLY A 59 18.52 -11.78 14.56
N SER A 60 19.53 -12.18 13.78
CA SER A 60 19.63 -13.50 13.16
C SER A 60 20.51 -14.45 13.97
N HIS A 61 20.13 -15.72 14.05
CA HIS A 61 20.90 -16.78 14.66
C HIS A 61 20.84 -18.06 13.81
N SER A 62 21.98 -18.73 13.67
CA SER A 62 22.10 -20.03 13.00
C SER A 62 23.09 -20.93 13.76
N SER A 63 22.87 -22.23 13.72
CA SER A 63 23.82 -23.22 14.22
C SER A 63 25.05 -23.35 13.30
N GLY A 64 24.89 -23.02 12.02
CA GLY A 64 25.94 -22.97 10.99
C GLY A 64 26.30 -21.54 10.62
N GLU A 65 26.88 -21.38 9.42
CA GLU A 65 27.12 -20.08 8.81
C GLU A 65 25.95 -19.67 7.92
N PHE A 66 25.62 -18.38 7.88
CA PHE A 66 24.69 -17.86 6.90
C PHE A 66 25.23 -16.64 6.17
N VAL A 67 24.68 -16.38 4.99
CA VAL A 67 24.97 -15.19 4.21
C VAL A 67 23.63 -14.56 3.80
N ASN A 68 23.44 -13.29 4.14
CA ASN A 68 22.32 -12.50 3.67
C ASN A 68 22.78 -11.17 3.07
N ILE A 69 21.91 -10.54 2.29
CA ILE A 69 21.97 -9.13 1.93
C ILE A 69 20.87 -8.44 2.71
N SER A 70 21.22 -7.39 3.45
CA SER A 70 20.27 -6.51 4.09
C SER A 70 20.24 -5.15 3.41
N ILE A 71 19.03 -4.60 3.23
CA ILE A 71 18.79 -3.31 2.61
C ILE A 71 17.88 -2.51 3.53
N GLU A 72 18.46 -1.47 4.11
CA GLU A 72 17.77 -0.55 5.00
C GLU A 72 17.38 0.71 4.24
N SER A 73 16.11 1.10 4.29
CA SER A 73 15.59 2.32 3.68
C SER A 73 14.19 2.63 4.22
N ASP A 74 13.75 3.87 4.09
CA ASP A 74 12.35 4.23 4.24
C ASP A 74 11.47 3.74 3.09
N PHE A 75 12.10 3.25 2.00
CA PHE A 75 11.46 2.82 0.77
C PHE A 75 10.37 3.79 0.29
N GLU A 76 10.52 5.09 0.62
CA GLU A 76 9.57 6.17 0.33
C GLU A 76 8.12 5.82 0.69
N ASN A 77 7.94 5.16 1.83
CA ASN A 77 6.64 4.70 2.31
C ASN A 77 5.93 3.71 1.37
N HIS A 78 6.67 2.91 0.60
CA HIS A 78 6.09 1.81 -0.17
C HIS A 78 5.55 0.69 0.73
N PHE A 79 6.13 0.52 1.93
CA PHE A 79 5.70 -0.47 2.88
C PHE A 79 4.97 0.17 4.07
N TYR A 80 3.90 -0.47 4.53
CA TYR A 80 3.13 -0.08 5.72
C TYR A 80 2.95 -1.26 6.69
N ALA A 81 3.77 -2.31 6.54
CA ALA A 81 3.75 -3.45 7.44
C ALA A 81 4.02 -3.00 8.89
N ARG A 82 3.25 -3.52 9.84
CA ARG A 82 3.42 -3.30 11.29
C ARG A 82 4.11 -4.47 11.96
N GLU A 83 4.11 -5.62 11.31
CA GLU A 83 4.74 -6.86 11.74
C GLU A 83 5.68 -7.36 10.65
N PRO A 84 6.71 -8.14 11.00
CA PRO A 84 7.58 -8.75 10.01
C PRO A 84 6.82 -9.65 9.04
N VAL A 85 7.18 -9.59 7.76
CA VAL A 85 6.62 -10.45 6.72
C VAL A 85 7.74 -11.29 6.12
N SER A 86 7.52 -12.59 5.98
CA SER A 86 8.50 -13.54 5.43
C SER A 86 7.91 -14.32 4.27
N PHE A 87 8.69 -14.49 3.22
CA PHE A 87 8.33 -15.25 2.03
C PHE A 87 9.56 -15.82 1.33
N ILE A 88 9.36 -16.69 0.37
CA ILE A 88 10.43 -17.27 -0.45
C ILE A 88 10.49 -16.53 -1.79
N ASP A 89 11.69 -16.23 -2.26
CA ASP A 89 11.93 -15.66 -3.59
C ASP A 89 11.30 -16.55 -4.68
N ASN A 90 10.89 -15.95 -5.79
CA ASN A 90 10.31 -16.71 -6.89
C ASN A 90 11.34 -17.65 -7.55
N GLU A 91 10.85 -18.59 -8.37
CA GLU A 91 11.69 -19.61 -9.03
C GLU A 91 12.78 -19.00 -9.92
N ASP A 92 12.52 -17.84 -10.52
CA ASP A 92 13.47 -17.10 -11.35
C ASP A 92 14.53 -16.33 -10.54
N GLY A 93 14.35 -16.20 -9.22
CA GLY A 93 15.27 -15.50 -8.32
C GLY A 93 15.34 -14.00 -8.56
N GLU A 94 14.23 -13.39 -8.97
CA GLU A 94 14.16 -11.94 -9.27
C GLU A 94 14.48 -11.08 -8.04
N GLY A 95 13.98 -11.46 -6.87
CA GLY A 95 14.28 -10.79 -5.61
C GLY A 95 15.77 -10.81 -5.31
N ARG A 96 16.43 -11.93 -5.55
CA ARG A 96 17.88 -12.07 -5.43
C ARG A 96 18.64 -11.19 -6.41
N ILE A 97 18.22 -11.16 -7.67
CA ILE A 97 18.83 -10.33 -8.70
C ILE A 97 18.77 -8.85 -8.29
N LEU A 98 17.61 -8.39 -7.86
CA LEU A 98 17.40 -7.00 -7.41
C LEU A 98 18.24 -6.65 -6.18
N ALA A 99 18.25 -7.52 -5.16
CA ALA A 99 19.04 -7.31 -3.95
C ALA A 99 20.56 -7.29 -4.24
N GLU A 100 21.05 -8.17 -5.10
CA GLU A 100 22.45 -8.20 -5.52
C GLU A 100 22.83 -6.95 -6.34
N LEU A 101 21.95 -6.46 -7.21
CA LEU A 101 22.13 -5.20 -7.96
C LEU A 101 22.19 -3.99 -7.02
N ILE A 102 21.30 -3.90 -6.03
CA ILE A 102 21.31 -2.83 -5.02
C ILE A 102 22.63 -2.87 -4.25
N TYR A 103 23.03 -4.04 -3.74
CA TYR A 103 24.28 -4.18 -3.00
C TYR A 103 25.51 -3.79 -3.83
N LYS A 104 25.56 -4.23 -5.09
CA LYS A 104 26.67 -3.90 -6.02
C LYS A 104 26.77 -2.39 -6.27
N ASN A 105 25.67 -1.69 -6.36
CA ASN A 105 25.61 -0.28 -6.70
C ASN A 105 25.47 0.66 -5.48
N ARG A 106 25.58 0.16 -4.25
CA ARG A 106 25.33 0.91 -3.00
C ARG A 106 26.16 2.18 -2.81
N PHE A 107 27.30 2.28 -3.47
CA PHE A 107 28.17 3.47 -3.49
C PHE A 107 28.13 4.23 -4.82
N GLY A 108 27.24 3.84 -5.72
CA GLY A 108 27.13 4.39 -7.06
C GLY A 108 26.18 5.59 -7.17
N ASN A 109 25.58 5.75 -8.35
CA ASN A 109 24.63 6.83 -8.63
C ASN A 109 23.37 6.68 -7.76
N LYS A 110 23.05 7.71 -6.97
CA LYS A 110 21.91 7.70 -6.04
C LYS A 110 20.57 7.52 -6.75
N ALA A 111 20.39 8.15 -7.92
CA ALA A 111 19.13 8.02 -8.67
C ALA A 111 18.93 6.60 -9.20
N TYR A 112 20.00 5.97 -9.69
CA TYR A 112 19.94 4.57 -10.12
C TYR A 112 19.65 3.62 -8.96
N LEU A 113 20.32 3.83 -7.83
CA LEU A 113 20.09 3.04 -6.61
C LEU A 113 18.64 3.18 -6.12
N TYR A 114 18.11 4.39 -6.18
CA TYR A 114 16.71 4.68 -5.89
C TYR A 114 15.74 3.84 -6.74
N HIS A 115 15.95 3.84 -8.08
CA HIS A 115 15.09 3.05 -8.97
C HIS A 115 15.20 1.54 -8.74
N LEU A 116 16.37 1.04 -8.37
CA LEU A 116 16.54 -0.37 -7.99
C LEU A 116 15.75 -0.71 -6.72
N CYS A 117 15.80 0.14 -5.68
CA CYS A 117 15.03 -0.05 -4.45
C CYS A 117 13.53 0.04 -4.71
N PHE A 118 13.09 0.97 -5.56
CA PHE A 118 11.70 1.07 -5.99
C PHE A 118 11.23 -0.22 -6.71
N SER A 119 12.05 -0.74 -7.65
CA SER A 119 11.76 -1.99 -8.34
C SER A 119 11.69 -3.17 -7.37
N TYR A 120 12.58 -3.21 -6.37
CA TYR A 120 12.59 -4.26 -5.36
C TYR A 120 11.35 -4.18 -4.45
N ALA A 121 10.95 -2.97 -4.04
CA ALA A 121 9.72 -2.78 -3.27
C ALA A 121 8.48 -3.24 -4.05
N ASN A 122 8.39 -2.89 -5.34
CA ASN A 122 7.29 -3.36 -6.20
C ASN A 122 7.30 -4.88 -6.36
N TYR A 123 8.48 -5.49 -6.56
CA TYR A 123 8.61 -6.96 -6.59
C TYR A 123 8.05 -7.60 -5.32
N ILE A 124 8.44 -7.09 -4.15
CA ILE A 124 7.95 -7.59 -2.85
C ILE A 124 6.42 -7.46 -2.77
N LEU A 125 5.88 -6.31 -3.13
CA LEU A 125 4.43 -6.05 -3.08
C LEU A 125 3.63 -6.94 -4.03
N THR A 126 4.13 -7.18 -5.24
CA THR A 126 3.37 -7.91 -6.28
C THR A 126 3.43 -9.42 -6.15
N ASN A 127 4.53 -9.97 -5.57
CA ASN A 127 4.75 -11.41 -5.55
C ASN A 127 4.50 -12.08 -4.19
N ASN A 128 4.29 -11.30 -3.12
CA ASN A 128 4.32 -11.86 -1.77
C ASN A 128 3.15 -11.45 -0.86
N PHE A 129 2.21 -10.67 -1.39
CA PHE A 129 0.97 -10.41 -0.69
C PHE A 129 -0.14 -11.25 -1.34
N ASP A 130 -0.73 -12.12 -0.53
CA ASP A 130 -1.83 -13.01 -0.94
C ASP A 130 -2.97 -12.17 -1.56
N ASP A 131 -3.38 -12.52 -2.78
CA ASP A 131 -4.51 -11.88 -3.48
C ASP A 131 -5.77 -11.82 -2.59
N ALA A 132 -5.97 -12.78 -1.69
CA ALA A 132 -7.07 -12.78 -0.74
C ALA A 132 -6.96 -11.66 0.30
N LEU A 133 -5.77 -11.39 0.85
CA LEU A 133 -5.54 -10.30 1.80
C LEU A 133 -5.71 -8.93 1.13
N ILE A 134 -5.24 -8.79 -0.10
CA ILE A 134 -5.40 -7.57 -0.89
C ILE A 134 -6.88 -7.34 -1.19
N TYR A 135 -7.60 -8.38 -1.58
CA TYR A 135 -9.04 -8.31 -1.85
C TYR A 135 -9.85 -7.89 -0.63
N ASP A 136 -9.56 -8.46 0.54
CA ASP A 136 -10.19 -8.06 1.80
C ASP A 136 -9.84 -6.62 2.18
N CYS A 137 -8.62 -6.19 1.91
CA CYS A 137 -8.19 -4.82 2.12
C CYS A 137 -8.96 -3.84 1.21
N VAL A 138 -9.10 -4.15 -0.08
CA VAL A 138 -9.88 -3.35 -1.02
C VAL A 138 -11.36 -3.31 -0.61
N LYS A 139 -11.94 -4.42 -0.19
CA LYS A 139 -13.32 -4.47 0.33
C LYS A 139 -13.52 -3.57 1.55
N ARG A 140 -12.56 -3.58 2.48
CA ARG A 140 -12.61 -2.69 3.65
C ARG A 140 -12.58 -1.23 3.23
N ILE A 141 -11.72 -0.84 2.27
CA ILE A 141 -11.67 0.53 1.75
C ILE A 141 -12.99 0.91 1.06
N ILE A 142 -13.59 0.01 0.29
CA ILE A 142 -14.92 0.22 -0.32
C ILE A 142 -15.97 0.51 0.76
N SER A 143 -16.00 -0.29 1.83
CA SER A 143 -16.91 -0.07 2.96
C SER A 143 -16.66 1.28 3.64
N GLN A 144 -15.40 1.59 3.98
CA GLN A 144 -15.03 2.86 4.60
C GLN A 144 -15.44 4.08 3.75
N ILE A 145 -15.24 4.01 2.43
CA ILE A 145 -15.70 5.07 1.51
C ILE A 145 -17.22 5.17 1.50
N SER A 146 -17.92 4.04 1.43
CA SER A 146 -19.40 4.01 1.38
C SER A 146 -20.02 4.55 2.65
N ASP A 147 -19.52 4.13 3.81
CA ASP A 147 -20.02 4.51 5.13
C ASP A 147 -19.79 6.00 5.44
N ASN A 148 -18.72 6.58 4.88
CA ASN A 148 -18.34 7.98 5.08
C ASN A 148 -18.63 8.86 3.85
N ALA A 149 -19.30 8.35 2.82
CA ALA A 149 -19.43 9.04 1.53
C ALA A 149 -20.04 10.45 1.66
N PHE A 150 -20.99 10.63 2.58
CA PHE A 150 -21.73 11.89 2.73
C PHE A 150 -21.09 12.88 3.70
N ASN A 151 -20.00 12.50 4.34
CA ASN A 151 -19.17 13.44 5.09
C ASN A 151 -18.31 14.28 4.11
N SER A 152 -18.46 15.61 4.14
CA SER A 152 -17.70 16.53 3.28
C SER A 152 -16.20 16.50 3.56
N GLU A 153 -15.79 16.10 4.78
CA GLU A 153 -14.39 16.03 5.23
C GLU A 153 -13.75 14.64 5.06
N VAL A 154 -14.42 13.71 4.36
CA VAL A 154 -13.89 12.37 4.15
C VAL A 154 -12.49 12.41 3.50
N ASN A 155 -11.55 11.74 4.14
CA ASN A 155 -10.17 11.66 3.68
C ASN A 155 -9.85 10.25 3.16
N ILE A 156 -9.95 10.07 1.85
CA ILE A 156 -9.63 8.78 1.20
C ILE A 156 -8.18 8.38 1.45
N THR A 157 -7.25 9.34 1.49
CA THR A 157 -5.83 9.06 1.73
C THR A 157 -5.59 8.38 3.09
N SER A 158 -6.38 8.70 4.13
CA SER A 158 -6.27 8.00 5.41
C SER A 158 -6.66 6.53 5.29
N PHE A 159 -7.74 6.21 4.57
CA PHE A 159 -8.17 4.82 4.36
C PHE A 159 -7.14 4.00 3.57
N LEU A 160 -6.50 4.64 2.57
CA LEU A 160 -5.44 4.00 1.81
C LEU A 160 -4.21 3.73 2.69
N LYS A 161 -3.81 4.67 3.53
CA LYS A 161 -2.68 4.52 4.47
C LYS A 161 -2.93 3.43 5.53
N GLU A 162 -4.16 3.32 6.02
CA GLU A 162 -4.57 2.28 6.97
C GLU A 162 -4.54 0.87 6.37
N SER A 163 -4.43 0.77 5.04
CA SER A 163 -4.39 -0.52 4.34
C SER A 163 -3.15 -1.36 4.65
N GLY A 164 -2.06 -0.72 5.04
CA GLY A 164 -0.77 -1.39 5.23
C GLY A 164 0.06 -1.54 3.94
N TYR A 165 -0.42 -0.98 2.81
CA TYR A 165 0.26 -0.99 1.51
C TYR A 165 0.61 0.43 1.07
N SER A 166 1.51 0.57 0.06
CA SER A 166 1.75 1.88 -0.53
C SER A 166 0.47 2.42 -1.19
N GLU A 167 0.27 3.76 -1.14
CA GLU A 167 -0.93 4.37 -1.70
C GLU A 167 -1.10 4.04 -3.19
N ASP A 168 -0.01 4.05 -3.96
CA ASP A 168 -0.06 3.78 -5.41
C ASP A 168 -0.43 2.33 -5.68
N TYR A 169 0.14 1.39 -4.91
CA TYR A 169 -0.18 -0.02 -5.04
C TYR A 169 -1.65 -0.31 -4.71
N ILE A 170 -2.13 0.16 -3.56
CA ILE A 170 -3.53 -0.10 -3.18
C ILE A 170 -4.54 0.65 -4.07
N ARG A 171 -4.18 1.83 -4.64
CA ARG A 171 -4.98 2.51 -5.67
C ARG A 171 -5.08 1.68 -6.95
N ALA A 172 -3.97 1.06 -7.38
CA ALA A 172 -3.96 0.16 -8.54
C ALA A 172 -4.82 -1.08 -8.30
N CYS A 173 -4.70 -1.72 -7.12
CA CYS A 173 -5.52 -2.86 -6.72
C CYS A 173 -7.01 -2.49 -6.64
N PHE A 174 -7.34 -1.35 -6.03
CA PHE A 174 -8.71 -0.84 -5.97
C PHE A 174 -9.29 -0.62 -7.37
N LYS A 175 -8.51 -0.01 -8.28
CA LYS A 175 -8.94 0.19 -9.67
C LYS A 175 -9.08 -1.12 -10.43
N LYS A 176 -8.18 -2.08 -10.23
CA LYS A 176 -8.28 -3.42 -10.82
C LYS A 176 -9.57 -4.12 -10.39
N GLU A 177 -9.94 -4.02 -9.13
CA GLU A 177 -11.12 -4.69 -8.55
C GLU A 177 -12.43 -3.98 -8.88
N THR A 178 -12.46 -2.64 -8.84
CA THR A 178 -13.69 -1.85 -8.99
C THR A 178 -13.87 -1.22 -10.37
N GLY A 179 -12.83 -1.23 -11.20
CA GLY A 179 -12.77 -0.50 -12.47
C GLY A 179 -12.58 1.02 -12.32
N LYS A 180 -12.48 1.54 -11.08
CA LYS A 180 -12.48 2.98 -10.76
C LYS A 180 -11.41 3.32 -9.75
N THR A 181 -10.93 4.56 -9.79
CA THR A 181 -10.14 5.08 -8.67
C THR A 181 -11.02 5.27 -7.42
N PRO A 182 -10.44 5.29 -6.19
CA PRO A 182 -11.20 5.54 -4.97
C PRO A 182 -12.00 6.85 -4.99
N MET A 183 -11.48 7.91 -5.63
CA MET A 183 -12.17 9.19 -5.75
C MET A 183 -13.34 9.15 -6.77
N GLU A 184 -13.17 8.44 -7.88
CA GLU A 184 -14.26 8.21 -8.84
C GLU A 184 -15.37 7.39 -8.19
N PHE A 185 -15.02 6.38 -7.40
CA PHE A 185 -15.97 5.56 -6.65
C PHE A 185 -16.76 6.41 -5.65
N LEU A 186 -16.09 7.23 -4.83
CA LEU A 186 -16.76 8.17 -3.90
C LEU A 186 -17.72 9.11 -4.65
N THR A 187 -17.26 9.67 -5.79
CA THR A 187 -18.07 10.58 -6.59
C THR A 187 -19.33 9.90 -7.11
N GLU A 188 -19.23 8.67 -7.57
CA GLU A 188 -20.39 7.89 -8.06
C GLU A 188 -21.39 7.60 -6.95
N VAL A 189 -20.92 7.18 -5.76
CA VAL A 189 -21.79 6.97 -4.58
C VAL A 189 -22.57 8.24 -4.24
N ARG A 190 -21.87 9.38 -4.19
CA ARG A 190 -22.49 10.69 -3.89
C ARG A 190 -23.53 11.11 -4.95
N ILE A 191 -23.20 10.96 -6.23
CA ILE A 191 -24.11 11.35 -7.32
C ILE A 191 -25.29 10.38 -7.41
N GLY A 192 -25.08 9.09 -7.17
CA GLY A 192 -26.15 8.11 -7.07
C GLY A 192 -27.16 8.48 -5.97
N HIS A 193 -26.67 8.87 -4.79
CA HIS A 193 -27.52 9.35 -3.70
C HIS A 193 -28.22 10.67 -4.03
N ALA A 194 -27.55 11.60 -4.71
CA ALA A 194 -28.15 12.84 -5.15
C ALA A 194 -29.33 12.61 -6.11
N ARG A 195 -29.18 11.67 -7.06
CA ARG A 195 -30.29 11.26 -7.94
C ARG A 195 -31.48 10.75 -7.13
N TYR A 196 -31.23 9.84 -6.20
CA TYR A 196 -32.24 9.32 -5.30
C TYR A 196 -32.99 10.45 -4.53
N LEU A 197 -32.22 11.39 -3.95
CA LEU A 197 -32.80 12.51 -3.20
C LEU A 197 -33.64 13.44 -4.10
N ILE A 198 -33.19 13.68 -5.34
CA ILE A 198 -33.96 14.48 -6.31
C ILE A 198 -35.25 13.78 -6.67
N ASP A 199 -35.27 12.49 -6.93
CA ASP A 199 -36.41 11.71 -7.32
C ASP A 199 -37.49 11.67 -6.20
N ILE A 200 -37.03 11.43 -4.95
CA ILE A 200 -37.97 11.21 -3.82
C ILE A 200 -38.41 12.54 -3.15
N TYR A 201 -37.49 13.53 -3.07
CA TYR A 201 -37.67 14.74 -2.27
C TYR A 201 -37.67 16.03 -3.08
N LYS A 202 -37.99 15.98 -4.40
CA LYS A 202 -37.82 17.11 -5.30
C LYS A 202 -38.57 18.41 -4.87
N SER A 203 -39.64 18.31 -4.15
CA SER A 203 -40.40 19.45 -3.63
C SER A 203 -39.96 19.90 -2.23
N ARG A 204 -39.14 19.06 -1.52
CA ARG A 204 -38.81 19.31 -0.12
C ARG A 204 -37.42 19.97 0.02
N TYR A 205 -36.47 19.66 -0.88
CA TYR A 205 -35.12 20.18 -0.82
C TYR A 205 -34.78 20.98 -2.07
N THR A 206 -33.99 22.03 -1.86
CA THR A 206 -33.29 22.74 -2.93
C THR A 206 -32.14 21.87 -3.46
N LEU A 207 -31.65 22.14 -4.67
CA LEU A 207 -30.51 21.43 -5.22
C LEU A 207 -29.20 21.69 -4.43
N ALA A 208 -29.10 22.86 -3.79
CA ALA A 208 -27.98 23.19 -2.92
C ALA A 208 -27.97 22.33 -1.64
N GLU A 209 -29.14 22.19 -0.98
CA GLU A 209 -29.31 21.32 0.18
C GLU A 209 -29.05 19.84 -0.17
N ILE A 210 -29.45 19.40 -1.36
CA ILE A 210 -29.15 18.04 -1.84
C ILE A 210 -27.65 17.85 -2.03
N ALA A 211 -26.95 18.83 -2.62
CA ALA A 211 -25.49 18.77 -2.77
C ALA A 211 -24.81 18.64 -1.41
N GLU A 212 -25.20 19.45 -0.43
CA GLU A 212 -24.67 19.41 0.94
C GLU A 212 -24.91 18.05 1.61
N LYS A 213 -26.16 17.52 1.52
CA LYS A 213 -26.50 16.18 2.03
C LYS A 213 -25.72 15.04 1.38
N CYS A 214 -25.19 15.26 0.18
CA CYS A 214 -24.33 14.32 -0.54
C CYS A 214 -22.84 14.58 -0.29
N GLY A 215 -22.46 15.43 0.68
CA GLY A 215 -21.09 15.69 1.06
C GLY A 215 -20.34 16.67 0.15
N TYR A 216 -21.06 17.51 -0.61
CA TYR A 216 -20.45 18.58 -1.41
C TYR A 216 -20.57 19.92 -0.72
N THR A 217 -19.47 20.62 -0.55
CA THR A 217 -19.41 22.00 -0.03
C THR A 217 -19.55 23.05 -1.14
N ASP A 218 -19.29 22.65 -2.39
CA ASP A 218 -19.38 23.52 -3.59
C ASP A 218 -20.45 22.99 -4.55
N TYR A 219 -21.52 23.78 -4.72
CA TYR A 219 -22.60 23.44 -5.64
C TYR A 219 -22.16 23.45 -7.12
N VAL A 220 -21.24 24.30 -7.51
CA VAL A 220 -20.77 24.38 -8.90
C VAL A 220 -20.03 23.10 -9.26
N TYR A 221 -19.13 22.66 -8.36
CA TYR A 221 -18.42 21.41 -8.52
C TYR A 221 -19.37 20.20 -8.53
N PHE A 222 -20.35 20.16 -7.61
CA PHE A 222 -21.39 19.14 -7.60
C PHE A 222 -22.14 19.10 -8.94
N SER A 223 -22.63 20.23 -9.43
CA SER A 223 -23.41 20.33 -10.67
C SER A 223 -22.62 19.82 -11.87
N LYS A 224 -21.31 20.13 -11.92
CA LYS A 224 -20.41 19.64 -12.96
C LYS A 224 -20.28 18.11 -12.88
N LYS A 225 -20.02 17.54 -11.70
CA LYS A 225 -19.87 16.09 -11.51
C LYS A 225 -21.18 15.34 -11.76
N PHE A 226 -22.30 15.90 -11.37
CA PHE A 226 -23.61 15.35 -11.67
C PHE A 226 -23.85 15.27 -13.19
N LYS A 227 -23.56 16.36 -13.91
CA LYS A 227 -23.71 16.37 -15.37
C LYS A 227 -22.76 15.40 -16.07
N GLU A 228 -21.52 15.28 -15.59
CA GLU A 228 -20.53 14.33 -16.11
C GLU A 228 -21.03 12.86 -16.02
N LEU A 229 -21.63 12.48 -14.90
CA LEU A 229 -22.06 11.10 -14.63
C LEU A 229 -23.48 10.80 -15.11
N VAL A 230 -24.39 11.78 -15.09
CA VAL A 230 -25.82 11.57 -15.40
C VAL A 230 -26.16 12.02 -16.82
N GLY A 231 -25.29 12.81 -17.46
CA GLY A 231 -25.47 13.34 -18.80
C GLY A 231 -26.28 14.65 -18.86
N VAL A 232 -26.98 15.03 -17.78
CA VAL A 232 -27.77 16.25 -17.69
C VAL A 232 -27.53 16.98 -16.37
N SER A 233 -27.79 18.30 -16.33
CA SER A 233 -27.61 19.06 -15.08
C SER A 233 -28.60 18.62 -14.00
N PRO A 234 -28.31 18.83 -12.70
CA PRO A 234 -29.24 18.53 -11.61
C PRO A 234 -30.61 19.20 -11.79
N LEU A 235 -30.62 20.45 -12.27
CA LEU A 235 -31.89 21.17 -12.53
C LEU A 235 -32.67 20.53 -13.66
N ALA A 236 -32.02 20.19 -14.77
CA ALA A 236 -32.67 19.51 -15.89
C ALA A 236 -33.19 18.12 -15.49
N PHE A 237 -32.45 17.41 -14.62
CA PHE A 237 -32.86 16.12 -14.08
C PHE A 237 -34.09 16.29 -13.18
N LYS A 238 -34.07 17.24 -12.24
CA LYS A 238 -35.19 17.56 -11.35
C LYS A 238 -36.47 17.90 -12.10
N ASN A 239 -36.37 18.57 -13.26
CA ASN A 239 -37.52 18.98 -14.06
C ASN A 239 -38.11 17.85 -14.94
N ARG A 240 -37.36 16.73 -15.12
CA ARG A 240 -37.85 15.54 -15.86
C ARG A 240 -38.64 14.55 -14.98
N CYS A 241 -38.32 14.54 -13.70
CA CYS A 241 -39.05 13.77 -12.68
C CYS A 241 -40.21 14.59 -12.16
#